data_bb2298a024911867dc8df095478607a1
#
_entry.id   bb2298a024911867dc8df095478607a1
#
_cell.length_a   1.000
_cell.length_b   1.000
_cell.length_c   1.000
_cell.angle_alpha   90.00
_cell.angle_beta   90.00
_cell.angle_gamma   90.00
#
_symmetry.space_group_name_H-M   'P 1'
#
loop_
_entity.id
_entity.type
_entity.pdbx_description
1 polymer ?
#
loop_
_entity_poly.entity_id
_entity_poly.type
_entity_poly.pdbx_seq_one_letter_code
_entity_poly.pdbx_strand_id
1 'polypeptide(L)'
;MDDSIYHSFSPRQAILYFGQLSSSLNKVNLRLEININNQIKRVRHEMNAVEFEQAGKSWGATAALYPTDLQLEQGQFSVLLGPSGCGKTTTLRLIAGLEMTTSGRIHIFGRDVTQVQPAQRGVSMVFQNYALFPHLSVAENVVFGLKVRRVPKAEIAERLRKTLDLLSLSPLADRKPGQLSGGQQQRVALARALVADSQLCLMDEPLSNLDAQLRQEMRIELRALQRKLGLSVVYVTHDQTEAMSMADRVILLKGGRVEQVATPTEIYQQPRTLFAAQFIGSARMNVLELEGSRITGTDIVLQAPEGAVRVGIRPEDVRLGGTYRLPLLRTDFTGADLMLHVSAGSQELVVRAEGKHAREVQGEIALGWEPSSLHWFDQNGCRID
;
A
#
# COMPACT_ATOMS: atom_id res chain seq x y z
N MET A 1 -29.21 -41.28 -38.10
CA MET A 1 -29.83 -40.10 -37.48
C MET A 1 -31.18 -39.93 -38.16
N ASP A 2 -32.21 -40.01 -37.37
CA ASP A 2 -33.59 -40.28 -37.80
C ASP A 2 -34.22 -39.04 -38.41
N ASP A 3 -34.58 -39.08 -39.71
CA ASP A 3 -35.23 -38.00 -40.48
C ASP A 3 -36.67 -37.72 -40.09
N SER A 4 -37.16 -38.30 -38.97
CA SER A 4 -38.59 -38.26 -38.56
C SER A 4 -39.00 -37.01 -37.74
N ILE A 5 -38.07 -36.12 -37.40
CA ILE A 5 -38.38 -34.97 -36.49
C ILE A 5 -38.76 -33.71 -37.26
N TYR A 6 -38.56 -33.64 -38.58
CA TYR A 6 -38.72 -32.40 -39.34
C TYR A 6 -40.17 -32.11 -39.81
N HIS A 7 -41.14 -33.01 -39.59
CA HIS A 7 -42.49 -32.82 -40.14
C HIS A 7 -43.58 -32.35 -39.12
N SER A 8 -43.26 -32.00 -37.88
CA SER A 8 -44.28 -31.68 -36.87
C SER A 8 -44.34 -30.22 -36.40
N PHE A 9 -43.50 -29.32 -36.87
CA PHE A 9 -43.56 -27.92 -36.42
C PHE A 9 -43.99 -26.97 -37.53
N SER A 10 -44.94 -26.08 -37.17
CA SER A 10 -45.26 -24.95 -38.05
C SER A 10 -44.03 -24.00 -38.10
N PRO A 11 -43.87 -23.24 -39.21
CA PRO A 11 -42.70 -22.30 -39.36
C PRO A 11 -42.58 -21.32 -38.19
N ARG A 12 -43.68 -20.93 -37.52
CA ARG A 12 -43.68 -20.08 -36.33
C ARG A 12 -43.18 -20.80 -35.06
N GLN A 13 -43.48 -22.08 -34.91
CA GLN A 13 -43.01 -22.89 -33.77
C GLN A 13 -41.52 -23.22 -33.88
N ALA A 14 -41.03 -23.48 -35.12
CA ALA A 14 -39.58 -23.68 -35.39
C ALA A 14 -38.77 -22.43 -35.05
N ILE A 15 -39.22 -21.23 -35.45
CA ILE A 15 -38.57 -19.96 -35.14
C ILE A 15 -38.48 -19.71 -33.62
N LEU A 16 -39.57 -19.99 -32.87
CA LEU A 16 -39.61 -19.87 -31.41
C LEU A 16 -38.68 -20.88 -30.72
N TYR A 17 -38.63 -22.12 -31.19
CA TYR A 17 -37.77 -23.17 -30.63
C TYR A 17 -36.29 -22.89 -30.88
N PHE A 18 -35.92 -22.49 -32.12
CA PHE A 18 -34.54 -22.08 -32.43
C PHE A 18 -34.16 -20.78 -31.74
N GLY A 19 -35.07 -19.84 -31.53
CA GLY A 19 -34.83 -18.63 -30.75
C GLY A 19 -34.56 -18.93 -29.26
N GLN A 20 -35.31 -19.87 -28.67
CA GLN A 20 -35.10 -20.30 -27.29
C GLN A 20 -33.79 -21.10 -27.13
N LEU A 21 -33.44 -21.98 -28.07
CA LEU A 21 -32.18 -22.71 -28.10
C LEU A 21 -30.96 -21.77 -28.25
N SER A 22 -31.06 -20.79 -29.15
CA SER A 22 -30.03 -19.77 -29.34
C SER A 22 -29.83 -18.90 -28.07
N SER A 23 -30.92 -18.51 -27.40
CA SER A 23 -30.84 -17.75 -26.16
C SER A 23 -30.28 -18.57 -24.98
N SER A 24 -30.58 -19.87 -24.94
CA SER A 24 -30.03 -20.81 -23.93
C SER A 24 -28.56 -21.08 -24.17
N LEU A 25 -28.12 -21.27 -25.43
CA LEU A 25 -26.71 -21.44 -25.82
C LEU A 25 -25.88 -20.17 -25.51
N ASN A 26 -26.43 -18.98 -25.79
CA ASN A 26 -25.79 -17.72 -25.42
C ASN A 26 -25.66 -17.53 -23.91
N LYS A 27 -26.67 -17.93 -23.12
CA LYS A 27 -26.60 -17.89 -21.65
C LYS A 27 -25.60 -18.89 -21.08
N VAL A 28 -25.47 -20.09 -21.68
CA VAL A 28 -24.48 -21.10 -21.28
C VAL A 28 -23.06 -20.62 -21.63
N ASN A 29 -22.85 -20.09 -22.85
CA ASN A 29 -21.58 -19.53 -23.26
C ASN A 29 -21.17 -18.31 -22.37
N LEU A 30 -22.10 -17.41 -22.08
CA LEU A 30 -21.85 -16.28 -21.18
C LEU A 30 -21.49 -16.74 -19.75
N ARG A 31 -22.16 -17.78 -19.21
CA ARG A 31 -21.82 -18.36 -17.91
C ARG A 31 -20.46 -19.07 -17.92
N LEU A 32 -20.10 -19.76 -18.99
CA LEU A 32 -18.79 -20.39 -19.17
C LEU A 32 -17.70 -19.33 -19.27
N GLU A 33 -17.88 -18.27 -20.05
CA GLU A 33 -16.95 -17.14 -20.12
C GLU A 33 -16.76 -16.43 -18.79
N ILE A 34 -17.86 -16.18 -18.03
CA ILE A 34 -17.79 -15.59 -16.71
C ILE A 34 -17.06 -16.54 -15.73
N ASN A 35 -17.32 -17.84 -15.81
CA ASN A 35 -16.68 -18.81 -14.92
C ASN A 35 -15.19 -19.01 -15.25
N ILE A 36 -14.84 -19.05 -16.53
CA ILE A 36 -13.46 -19.10 -17.00
C ILE A 36 -12.73 -17.81 -16.62
N ASN A 37 -13.34 -16.63 -16.83
CA ASN A 37 -12.76 -15.37 -16.41
C ASN A 37 -12.60 -15.25 -14.88
N ASN A 38 -13.54 -15.80 -14.11
CA ASN A 38 -13.44 -15.85 -12.65
C ASN A 38 -12.39 -16.87 -12.19
N GLN A 39 -12.23 -18.01 -12.87
CA GLN A 39 -11.15 -18.96 -12.60
C GLN A 39 -9.78 -18.39 -13.00
N ILE A 40 -9.68 -17.73 -14.17
CA ILE A 40 -8.45 -17.02 -14.58
C ILE A 40 -8.12 -15.90 -13.60
N LYS A 41 -9.11 -15.15 -13.10
CA LYS A 41 -8.90 -14.16 -12.04
C LYS A 41 -8.45 -14.80 -10.72
N ARG A 42 -9.02 -15.94 -10.31
CA ARG A 42 -8.58 -16.68 -9.12
C ARG A 42 -7.14 -17.20 -9.27
N VAL A 43 -6.81 -17.84 -10.38
CA VAL A 43 -5.44 -18.33 -10.65
C VAL A 43 -4.44 -17.17 -10.75
N ARG A 44 -4.86 -16.00 -11.28
CA ARG A 44 -4.03 -14.78 -11.27
C ARG A 44 -3.84 -14.21 -9.87
N HIS A 45 -4.83 -14.36 -8.96
CA HIS A 45 -4.69 -13.94 -7.55
C HIS A 45 -3.80 -14.89 -6.72
N GLU A 46 -3.56 -16.12 -7.18
CA GLU A 46 -2.70 -17.10 -6.51
C GLU A 46 -1.22 -17.03 -6.96
N MET A 47 -0.88 -16.15 -7.94
CA MET A 47 0.51 -15.99 -8.38
C MET A 47 1.15 -14.75 -7.75
N ASN A 48 2.36 -14.93 -7.22
CA ASN A 48 3.16 -13.83 -6.69
C ASN A 48 3.71 -12.99 -7.85
N ALA A 49 3.54 -11.66 -7.76
CA ALA A 49 4.21 -10.72 -8.66
C ALA A 49 5.70 -10.65 -8.33
N VAL A 50 6.04 -10.70 -7.05
CA VAL A 50 7.42 -10.73 -6.55
C VAL A 50 7.52 -11.73 -5.41
N GLU A 51 8.59 -12.53 -5.40
CA GLU A 51 8.91 -13.45 -4.33
C GLU A 51 10.39 -13.37 -3.97
N PHE A 52 10.65 -13.25 -2.68
CA PHE A 52 11.98 -13.31 -2.08
C PHE A 52 12.11 -14.67 -1.37
N GLU A 53 13.16 -15.41 -1.70
CA GLU A 53 13.56 -16.64 -1.04
C GLU A 53 14.89 -16.37 -0.30
N GLN A 54 14.83 -16.10 0.99
CA GLN A 54 15.97 -15.73 1.83
C GLN A 54 16.86 -14.65 1.19
N ALA A 55 16.23 -13.75 0.42
CA ALA A 55 16.95 -12.70 -0.29
C ALA A 55 17.38 -11.61 0.68
N GLY A 56 18.66 -11.26 0.62
CA GLY A 56 19.28 -10.26 1.48
C GLY A 56 20.32 -9.42 0.76
N LYS A 57 20.67 -8.27 1.39
CA LYS A 57 21.71 -7.36 0.89
C LYS A 57 22.54 -6.83 2.04
N SER A 58 23.87 -7.01 1.90
CA SER A 58 24.86 -6.42 2.81
C SER A 58 25.91 -5.65 2.03
N TRP A 59 26.44 -4.60 2.63
CA TRP A 59 27.64 -3.91 2.18
C TRP A 59 28.72 -4.07 3.26
N GLY A 60 29.68 -4.93 3.00
CA GLY A 60 30.66 -5.36 4.01
C GLY A 60 29.94 -5.97 5.21
N ALA A 61 30.18 -5.45 6.40
CA ALA A 61 29.56 -5.92 7.65
C ALA A 61 28.15 -5.38 7.90
N THR A 62 27.67 -4.41 7.11
CA THR A 62 26.36 -3.76 7.34
C THR A 62 25.28 -4.42 6.50
N ALA A 63 24.31 -5.05 7.15
CA ALA A 63 23.14 -5.57 6.48
C ALA A 63 22.12 -4.44 6.24
N ALA A 64 21.75 -4.19 4.99
CA ALA A 64 20.66 -3.28 4.63
C ALA A 64 19.33 -3.99 4.52
N LEU A 65 19.35 -5.27 4.15
CA LEU A 65 18.22 -6.19 4.21
C LEU A 65 18.78 -7.55 4.66
N TYR A 66 18.30 -8.04 5.79
CA TYR A 66 18.59 -9.39 6.23
C TYR A 66 17.93 -10.42 5.33
N PRO A 67 18.43 -11.68 5.29
CA PRO A 67 17.78 -12.74 4.54
C PRO A 67 16.28 -12.79 4.88
N THR A 68 15.45 -12.59 3.87
CA THR A 68 14.01 -12.35 4.03
C THR A 68 13.23 -13.20 3.04
N ASP A 69 12.16 -13.82 3.52
CA ASP A 69 11.09 -14.40 2.71
C ASP A 69 9.96 -13.38 2.64
N LEU A 70 9.55 -13.03 1.41
CA LEU A 70 8.50 -12.05 1.18
C LEU A 70 7.75 -12.43 -0.11
N GLN A 71 6.43 -12.40 -0.05
CA GLN A 71 5.57 -12.64 -1.19
C GLN A 71 4.65 -11.45 -1.41
N LEU A 72 4.66 -10.90 -2.63
CA LEU A 72 3.81 -9.80 -3.06
C LEU A 72 2.90 -10.32 -4.17
N GLU A 73 1.61 -10.31 -3.92
CA GLU A 73 0.60 -10.88 -4.81
C GLU A 73 0.42 -10.06 -6.08
N GLN A 74 0.06 -10.73 -7.18
CA GLN A 74 -0.23 -10.08 -8.45
C GLN A 74 -1.48 -9.19 -8.37
N GLY A 75 -1.41 -8.01 -9.02
CA GLY A 75 -2.52 -7.06 -9.09
C GLY A 75 -2.74 -6.25 -7.82
N GLN A 76 -1.93 -6.44 -6.78
CA GLN A 76 -2.00 -5.68 -5.53
C GLN A 76 -1.12 -4.43 -5.55
N PHE A 77 -1.51 -3.48 -4.71
CA PHE A 77 -0.73 -2.30 -4.34
C PHE A 77 0.00 -2.60 -3.03
N SER A 78 1.27 -3.02 -3.11
CA SER A 78 2.11 -3.37 -1.97
C SER A 78 2.97 -2.18 -1.56
N VAL A 79 2.88 -1.75 -0.31
CA VAL A 79 3.62 -0.58 0.21
C VAL A 79 4.70 -1.01 1.18
N LEU A 80 5.95 -0.67 0.86
CA LEU A 80 7.10 -0.77 1.77
C LEU A 80 7.14 0.47 2.66
N LEU A 81 6.89 0.30 3.94
CA LEU A 81 6.79 1.36 4.95
C LEU A 81 7.82 1.16 6.05
N GLY A 82 8.28 2.22 6.68
CA GLY A 82 9.20 2.17 7.82
C GLY A 82 10.09 3.40 7.94
N PRO A 83 10.90 3.52 8.99
CA PRO A 83 11.80 4.64 9.21
C PRO A 83 12.83 4.82 8.10
N SER A 84 13.50 5.97 8.08
CA SER A 84 14.63 6.20 7.18
C SER A 84 15.74 5.17 7.46
N GLY A 85 16.34 4.64 6.40
CA GLY A 85 17.44 3.66 6.51
C GLY A 85 17.02 2.23 6.86
N CYS A 86 15.73 1.89 6.96
CA CYS A 86 15.29 0.53 7.29
C CYS A 86 15.32 -0.49 6.14
N GLY A 87 15.77 -0.10 4.92
CA GLY A 87 15.94 -1.03 3.79
C GLY A 87 14.90 -0.93 2.67
N LYS A 88 13.91 -0.02 2.72
CA LYS A 88 12.83 0.12 1.70
C LYS A 88 13.36 0.30 0.28
N THR A 89 14.13 1.35 0.05
CA THR A 89 14.72 1.65 -1.27
C THR A 89 15.69 0.55 -1.71
N THR A 90 16.40 -0.07 -0.77
CA THR A 90 17.26 -1.24 -1.08
C THR A 90 16.41 -2.40 -1.59
N THR A 91 15.32 -2.75 -0.90
CA THR A 91 14.39 -3.80 -1.32
C THR A 91 13.83 -3.51 -2.71
N LEU A 92 13.40 -2.27 -2.97
CA LEU A 92 12.91 -1.87 -4.28
C LEU A 92 13.98 -2.00 -5.37
N ARG A 93 15.23 -1.58 -5.10
CA ARG A 93 16.36 -1.69 -6.04
C ARG A 93 16.76 -3.13 -6.31
N LEU A 94 16.65 -4.01 -5.33
CA LEU A 94 16.84 -5.46 -5.51
C LEU A 94 15.82 -6.03 -6.49
N ILE A 95 14.53 -5.67 -6.38
CA ILE A 95 13.49 -6.08 -7.33
C ILE A 95 13.79 -5.52 -8.72
N ALA A 96 14.17 -4.25 -8.82
CA ALA A 96 14.51 -3.60 -10.09
C ALA A 96 15.78 -4.17 -10.76
N GLY A 97 16.65 -4.87 -10.00
CA GLY A 97 17.97 -5.33 -10.45
C GLY A 97 19.02 -4.22 -10.52
N LEU A 98 18.73 -3.08 -9.90
CA LEU A 98 19.69 -1.97 -9.74
C LEU A 98 20.72 -2.26 -8.65
N GLU A 99 20.39 -3.21 -7.77
CA GLU A 99 21.29 -3.81 -6.79
C GLU A 99 21.21 -5.33 -6.92
N MET A 100 22.33 -6.01 -6.66
CA MET A 100 22.37 -7.47 -6.63
C MET A 100 22.21 -7.96 -5.20
N THR A 101 21.51 -9.07 -5.01
CA THR A 101 21.43 -9.75 -3.72
C THR A 101 22.82 -10.25 -3.28
N THR A 102 23.08 -10.28 -1.97
CA THR A 102 24.25 -10.96 -1.39
C THR A 102 23.92 -12.38 -0.92
N SER A 103 22.62 -12.67 -0.75
CA SER A 103 22.11 -14.01 -0.41
C SER A 103 20.72 -14.21 -1.02
N GLY A 104 20.32 -15.46 -1.15
CA GLY A 104 18.97 -15.86 -1.57
C GLY A 104 18.65 -15.55 -3.03
N ARG A 105 17.35 -15.60 -3.35
CA ARG A 105 16.84 -15.45 -4.72
C ARG A 105 15.65 -14.50 -4.78
N ILE A 106 15.42 -13.94 -5.97
CA ILE A 106 14.25 -13.10 -6.26
C ILE A 106 13.59 -13.64 -7.52
N HIS A 107 12.27 -13.88 -7.42
CA HIS A 107 11.44 -14.25 -8.55
C HIS A 107 10.46 -13.12 -8.88
N ILE A 108 10.21 -12.91 -10.17
CA ILE A 108 9.17 -12.01 -10.68
C ILE A 108 8.26 -12.82 -11.58
N PHE A 109 6.98 -12.91 -11.23
CA PHE A 109 5.99 -13.78 -11.88
C PHE A 109 6.50 -15.20 -12.07
N GLY A 110 7.09 -15.78 -11.00
CA GLY A 110 7.63 -17.15 -10.98
C GLY A 110 8.97 -17.33 -11.72
N ARG A 111 9.50 -16.30 -12.39
CA ARG A 111 10.78 -16.36 -13.08
C ARG A 111 11.90 -15.91 -12.13
N ASP A 112 12.94 -16.72 -11.94
CA ASP A 112 14.16 -16.29 -11.23
C ASP A 112 14.84 -15.15 -11.99
N VAL A 113 14.96 -13.99 -11.32
CA VAL A 113 15.59 -12.79 -11.86
C VAL A 113 16.82 -12.36 -11.07
N THR A 114 17.29 -13.20 -10.17
CA THR A 114 18.38 -12.89 -9.22
C THR A 114 19.61 -12.31 -9.92
N GLN A 115 20.05 -12.91 -11.03
CA GLN A 115 21.19 -12.48 -11.81
C GLN A 115 20.81 -11.76 -13.12
N VAL A 116 19.50 -11.48 -13.32
CA VAL A 116 19.03 -10.85 -14.56
C VAL A 116 19.23 -9.33 -14.48
N GLN A 117 19.74 -8.75 -15.57
CA GLN A 117 19.96 -7.31 -15.65
C GLN A 117 18.61 -6.52 -15.62
N PRO A 118 18.60 -5.27 -15.13
CA PRO A 118 17.36 -4.46 -14.98
C PRO A 118 16.50 -4.40 -16.24
N ALA A 119 17.13 -4.16 -17.39
CA ALA A 119 16.43 -4.02 -18.67
C ALA A 119 15.65 -5.28 -19.10
N GLN A 120 15.99 -6.45 -18.57
CA GLN A 120 15.42 -7.75 -18.94
C GLN A 120 14.45 -8.31 -17.88
N ARG A 121 14.25 -7.60 -16.75
CA ARG A 121 13.34 -8.05 -15.67
C ARG A 121 11.86 -7.82 -15.97
N GLY A 122 11.52 -7.02 -16.99
CA GLY A 122 10.13 -6.75 -17.36
C GLY A 122 9.40 -5.83 -16.38
N VAL A 123 10.12 -5.02 -15.63
CA VAL A 123 9.57 -4.05 -14.68
C VAL A 123 9.66 -2.62 -15.19
N SER A 124 8.76 -1.76 -14.73
CA SER A 124 8.87 -0.31 -14.90
C SER A 124 9.15 0.35 -13.56
N MET A 125 9.78 1.54 -13.58
CA MET A 125 10.15 2.24 -12.34
C MET A 125 9.90 3.74 -12.43
N VAL A 126 9.32 4.31 -11.37
CA VAL A 126 9.19 5.74 -11.11
C VAL A 126 10.15 6.09 -9.98
N PHE A 127 11.06 7.02 -10.23
CA PHE A 127 12.07 7.46 -9.27
C PHE A 127 11.58 8.67 -8.48
N GLN A 128 12.11 8.87 -7.29
CA GLN A 128 11.78 9.97 -6.38
C GLN A 128 11.91 11.36 -7.01
N ASN A 129 12.95 11.58 -7.82
CA ASN A 129 13.20 12.83 -8.53
C ASN A 129 12.63 12.85 -9.96
N TYR A 130 11.68 11.93 -10.26
CA TYR A 130 11.05 11.72 -11.57
C TYR A 130 12.03 11.32 -12.69
N ALA A 131 13.31 11.65 -12.58
CA ALA A 131 14.39 11.36 -13.54
C ALA A 131 14.00 11.70 -14.99
N LEU A 132 13.32 12.82 -15.22
CA LEU A 132 12.96 13.29 -16.55
C LEU A 132 14.19 13.87 -17.27
N PHE A 133 14.28 13.62 -18.57
CA PHE A 133 15.32 14.21 -19.41
C PHE A 133 14.96 15.68 -19.71
N PRO A 134 15.70 16.68 -19.21
CA PRO A 134 15.27 18.08 -19.26
C PRO A 134 15.29 18.67 -20.68
N HIS A 135 16.07 18.07 -21.57
CA HIS A 135 16.21 18.51 -22.96
C HIS A 135 15.16 17.92 -23.91
N LEU A 136 14.47 16.84 -23.48
CA LEU A 136 13.42 16.16 -24.26
C LEU A 136 12.04 16.72 -23.92
N SER A 137 11.11 16.68 -24.90
CA SER A 137 9.70 16.99 -24.68
C SER A 137 9.01 15.93 -23.83
N VAL A 138 7.76 16.18 -23.37
CA VAL A 138 6.91 15.19 -22.70
C VAL A 138 6.77 13.92 -23.56
N ALA A 139 6.39 14.08 -24.82
CA ALA A 139 6.23 12.94 -25.73
C ALA A 139 7.53 12.13 -25.87
N GLU A 140 8.66 12.82 -26.04
CA GLU A 140 9.97 12.16 -26.16
C GLU A 140 10.40 11.47 -24.88
N ASN A 141 10.17 12.07 -23.70
CA ASN A 141 10.42 11.45 -22.40
C ASN A 141 9.61 10.16 -22.24
N VAL A 142 8.33 10.19 -22.57
CA VAL A 142 7.43 9.03 -22.43
C VAL A 142 7.94 7.86 -23.30
N VAL A 143 8.25 8.11 -24.57
CA VAL A 143 8.62 7.02 -25.50
C VAL A 143 10.10 6.66 -25.51
N PHE A 144 10.93 7.32 -24.70
CA PHE A 144 12.37 7.10 -24.68
C PHE A 144 12.77 5.63 -24.56
N GLY A 145 12.19 4.92 -23.61
CA GLY A 145 12.47 3.51 -23.38
C GLY A 145 12.03 2.60 -24.53
N LEU A 146 10.94 2.93 -25.23
CA LEU A 146 10.48 2.19 -26.41
C LEU A 146 11.43 2.39 -27.60
N LYS A 147 11.93 3.61 -27.79
CA LYS A 147 12.94 3.90 -28.84
C LYS A 147 14.23 3.12 -28.59
N VAL A 148 14.74 3.07 -27.34
CA VAL A 148 15.94 2.31 -26.97
C VAL A 148 15.74 0.81 -27.23
N ARG A 149 14.55 0.28 -26.97
CA ARG A 149 14.17 -1.13 -27.25
C ARG A 149 13.87 -1.39 -28.73
N ARG A 150 13.97 -0.37 -29.63
CA ARG A 150 13.70 -0.44 -31.06
C ARG A 150 12.29 -0.92 -31.41
N VAL A 151 11.30 -0.53 -30.60
CA VAL A 151 9.88 -0.81 -30.91
C VAL A 151 9.49 -0.13 -32.22
N PRO A 152 8.64 -0.74 -33.08
CA PRO A 152 8.19 -0.15 -34.33
C PRO A 152 7.53 1.22 -34.14
N LYS A 153 7.81 2.17 -35.05
CA LYS A 153 7.29 3.55 -34.97
C LYS A 153 5.77 3.65 -34.85
N ALA A 154 5.03 2.82 -35.57
CA ALA A 154 3.57 2.79 -35.51
C ALA A 154 3.05 2.40 -34.14
N GLU A 155 3.66 1.40 -33.52
CA GLU A 155 3.33 0.94 -32.17
C GLU A 155 3.68 2.00 -31.11
N ILE A 156 4.85 2.67 -31.25
CA ILE A 156 5.23 3.80 -30.39
C ILE A 156 4.17 4.90 -30.45
N ALA A 157 3.72 5.29 -31.63
CA ALA A 157 2.72 6.34 -31.81
C ALA A 157 1.37 5.97 -31.15
N GLU A 158 0.93 4.74 -31.31
CA GLU A 158 -0.31 4.25 -30.69
C GLU A 158 -0.22 4.22 -29.18
N ARG A 159 0.84 3.62 -28.62
CA ARG A 159 1.07 3.54 -27.17
C ARG A 159 1.20 4.94 -26.56
N LEU A 160 1.94 5.84 -27.22
CA LEU A 160 2.09 7.23 -26.77
C LEU A 160 0.73 7.93 -26.65
N ARG A 161 -0.07 7.90 -27.73
CA ARG A 161 -1.40 8.53 -27.75
C ARG A 161 -2.26 8.01 -26.61
N LYS A 162 -2.40 6.68 -26.48
CA LYS A 162 -3.18 6.05 -25.39
C LYS A 162 -2.71 6.49 -24.01
N THR A 163 -1.39 6.56 -23.79
CA THR A 163 -0.81 6.90 -22.48
C THR A 163 -0.98 8.38 -22.15
N LEU A 164 -0.78 9.28 -23.13
CA LEU A 164 -0.99 10.72 -22.95
C LEU A 164 -2.46 11.04 -22.65
N ASP A 165 -3.39 10.41 -23.38
CA ASP A 165 -4.83 10.58 -23.16
C ASP A 165 -5.24 10.07 -21.78
N LEU A 166 -4.72 8.89 -21.36
CA LEU A 166 -5.00 8.28 -20.06
C LEU A 166 -4.62 9.18 -18.86
N LEU A 167 -3.53 9.94 -19.00
CA LEU A 167 -2.98 10.80 -17.96
C LEU A 167 -3.24 12.30 -18.19
N SER A 168 -4.11 12.63 -19.16
CA SER A 168 -4.44 14.02 -19.52
C SER A 168 -3.22 14.87 -19.88
N LEU A 169 -2.23 14.27 -20.53
CA LEU A 169 -0.97 14.92 -20.92
C LEU A 169 -0.95 15.36 -22.40
N SER A 170 -1.96 15.02 -23.21
CA SER A 170 -2.00 15.32 -24.64
C SER A 170 -1.77 16.80 -24.97
N PRO A 171 -2.34 17.80 -24.22
CA PRO A 171 -2.06 19.22 -24.47
C PRO A 171 -0.63 19.67 -24.11
N LEU A 172 0.13 18.82 -23.42
CA LEU A 172 1.47 19.13 -22.93
C LEU A 172 2.57 18.38 -23.68
N ALA A 173 2.21 17.60 -24.73
CA ALA A 173 3.11 16.67 -25.41
C ALA A 173 4.43 17.29 -25.88
N ASP A 174 4.40 18.55 -26.34
CA ASP A 174 5.57 19.24 -26.89
C ASP A 174 6.33 20.08 -25.84
N ARG A 175 5.80 20.20 -24.61
CA ARG A 175 6.48 20.95 -23.55
C ARG A 175 7.68 20.18 -23.00
N LYS A 176 8.66 20.93 -22.48
CA LYS A 176 9.81 20.36 -21.76
C LYS A 176 9.54 20.31 -20.26
N PRO A 177 10.22 19.43 -19.49
CA PRO A 177 10.01 19.30 -18.03
C PRO A 177 10.04 20.61 -17.25
N GLY A 178 10.96 21.55 -17.57
CA GLY A 178 11.04 22.85 -16.90
C GLY A 178 9.84 23.79 -17.11
N GLN A 179 8.91 23.45 -18.00
CA GLN A 179 7.68 24.20 -18.27
C GLN A 179 6.44 23.57 -17.60
N LEU A 180 6.66 22.54 -16.76
CA LEU A 180 5.61 21.75 -16.13
C LEU A 180 5.60 21.98 -14.62
N SER A 181 4.40 21.94 -14.01
CA SER A 181 4.27 21.86 -12.55
C SER A 181 4.77 20.51 -12.02
N GLY A 182 5.05 20.41 -10.71
CA GLY A 182 5.50 19.18 -10.07
C GLY A 182 4.56 18.00 -10.33
N GLY A 183 3.25 18.18 -10.22
CA GLY A 183 2.26 17.15 -10.52
C GLY A 183 2.25 16.73 -12.01
N GLN A 184 2.46 17.69 -12.93
CA GLN A 184 2.59 17.38 -14.34
C GLN A 184 3.87 16.58 -14.63
N GLN A 185 4.99 16.93 -14.01
CA GLN A 185 6.24 16.17 -14.13
C GLN A 185 6.07 14.74 -13.60
N GLN A 186 5.38 14.57 -12.49
CA GLN A 186 5.06 13.25 -11.93
C GLN A 186 4.21 12.42 -12.90
N ARG A 187 3.14 13.01 -13.48
CA ARG A 187 2.33 12.31 -14.49
C ARG A 187 3.16 11.90 -15.71
N VAL A 188 4.14 12.72 -16.13
CA VAL A 188 5.07 12.35 -17.20
C VAL A 188 5.96 11.17 -16.81
N ALA A 189 6.48 11.12 -15.57
CA ALA A 189 7.25 9.99 -15.06
C ALA A 189 6.39 8.72 -14.99
N LEU A 190 5.13 8.84 -14.57
CA LEU A 190 4.16 7.75 -14.57
C LEU A 190 3.84 7.29 -16.01
N ALA A 191 3.63 8.22 -16.95
CA ALA A 191 3.42 7.91 -18.36
C ALA A 191 4.59 7.11 -18.94
N ARG A 192 5.83 7.49 -18.63
CA ARG A 192 7.03 6.77 -19.03
C ARG A 192 7.09 5.33 -18.48
N ALA A 193 6.59 5.12 -17.27
CA ALA A 193 6.51 3.78 -16.68
C ALA A 193 5.40 2.94 -17.33
N LEU A 194 4.23 3.53 -17.60
CA LEU A 194 3.07 2.84 -18.15
C LEU A 194 3.20 2.49 -19.62
N VAL A 195 3.83 3.37 -20.43
CA VAL A 195 4.01 3.13 -21.87
C VAL A 195 4.83 1.87 -22.17
N ALA A 196 5.64 1.43 -21.18
CA ALA A 196 6.45 0.21 -21.26
C ALA A 196 5.61 -1.08 -21.22
N ASP A 197 4.34 -0.99 -20.83
CA ASP A 197 3.38 -2.11 -20.72
C ASP A 197 3.86 -3.23 -19.81
N SER A 198 4.53 -2.86 -18.71
CA SER A 198 5.00 -3.78 -17.69
C SER A 198 3.89 -4.08 -16.69
N GLN A 199 3.71 -5.36 -16.31
CA GLN A 199 2.72 -5.76 -15.32
C GLN A 199 3.13 -5.42 -13.88
N LEU A 200 4.41 -5.13 -13.64
CA LEU A 200 4.96 -4.73 -12.34
C LEU A 200 5.55 -3.32 -12.44
N CYS A 201 5.03 -2.41 -11.63
CA CYS A 201 5.50 -1.03 -11.51
C CYS A 201 6.10 -0.78 -10.13
N LEU A 202 7.34 -0.34 -10.09
CA LEU A 202 8.09 0.00 -8.88
C LEU A 202 8.08 1.52 -8.72
N MET A 203 7.84 2.03 -7.50
CA MET A 203 7.75 3.46 -7.23
C MET A 203 8.54 3.81 -5.97
N ASP A 204 9.57 4.64 -6.12
CA ASP A 204 10.44 5.08 -5.02
C ASP A 204 10.05 6.51 -4.60
N GLU A 205 9.25 6.64 -3.55
CA GLU A 205 8.75 7.91 -2.97
C GLU A 205 8.21 8.91 -4.02
N PRO A 206 7.33 8.50 -4.95
CA PRO A 206 6.98 9.33 -6.11
C PRO A 206 6.20 10.60 -5.77
N LEU A 207 5.63 10.70 -4.55
CA LEU A 207 4.82 11.85 -4.13
C LEU A 207 5.56 12.80 -3.18
N SER A 208 6.80 12.49 -2.77
CA SER A 208 7.53 13.22 -1.73
C SER A 208 7.79 14.71 -2.08
N ASN A 209 7.91 15.04 -3.36
CA ASN A 209 8.23 16.39 -3.83
C ASN A 209 6.97 17.26 -4.11
N LEU A 210 5.78 16.80 -3.74
CA LEU A 210 4.52 17.53 -3.93
C LEU A 210 4.05 18.20 -2.64
N ASP A 211 3.33 19.31 -2.77
CA ASP A 211 2.59 19.92 -1.66
C ASP A 211 1.47 18.99 -1.15
N ALA A 212 0.92 19.26 0.02
CA ALA A 212 -0.03 18.38 0.69
C ALA A 212 -1.34 18.18 -0.09
N GLN A 213 -1.86 19.25 -0.72
CA GLN A 213 -3.10 19.16 -1.48
C GLN A 213 -2.92 18.33 -2.75
N LEU A 214 -1.90 18.62 -3.53
CA LEU A 214 -1.60 17.91 -4.77
C LEU A 214 -1.23 16.44 -4.48
N ARG A 215 -0.53 16.17 -3.36
CA ARG A 215 -0.23 14.81 -2.92
C ARG A 215 -1.51 14.01 -2.65
N GLN A 216 -2.52 14.61 -2.03
CA GLN A 216 -3.81 13.95 -1.78
C GLN A 216 -4.54 13.62 -3.09
N GLU A 217 -4.60 14.56 -4.03
CA GLU A 217 -5.21 14.34 -5.35
C GLU A 217 -4.50 13.21 -6.12
N MET A 218 -3.17 13.25 -6.14
CA MET A 218 -2.35 12.25 -6.83
C MET A 218 -2.45 10.85 -6.23
N ARG A 219 -2.64 10.71 -4.90
CA ARG A 219 -2.89 9.41 -4.26
C ARG A 219 -4.16 8.76 -4.81
N ILE A 220 -5.25 9.53 -4.89
CA ILE A 220 -6.54 9.04 -5.39
C ILE A 220 -6.41 8.63 -6.86
N GLU A 221 -5.78 9.48 -7.68
CA GLU A 221 -5.56 9.23 -9.12
C GLU A 221 -4.71 7.98 -9.35
N LEU A 222 -3.59 7.85 -8.63
CA LEU A 222 -2.68 6.71 -8.75
C LEU A 222 -3.35 5.40 -8.37
N ARG A 223 -4.13 5.39 -7.29
CA ARG A 223 -4.88 4.20 -6.87
C ARG A 223 -5.97 3.81 -7.87
N ALA A 224 -6.72 4.79 -8.39
CA ALA A 224 -7.73 4.56 -9.42
C ALA A 224 -7.09 3.99 -10.70
N LEU A 225 -5.96 4.53 -11.11
CA LEU A 225 -5.21 4.07 -12.27
C LEU A 225 -4.71 2.63 -12.11
N GLN A 226 -4.12 2.29 -10.96
CA GLN A 226 -3.65 0.95 -10.65
C GLN A 226 -4.79 -0.08 -10.76
N ARG A 227 -5.96 0.23 -10.15
CA ARG A 227 -7.15 -0.63 -10.23
C ARG A 227 -7.66 -0.79 -11.65
N LYS A 228 -7.73 0.32 -12.42
CA LYS A 228 -8.19 0.32 -13.82
C LYS A 228 -7.32 -0.55 -14.72
N LEU A 229 -6.00 -0.54 -14.50
CA LEU A 229 -5.03 -1.26 -15.31
C LEU A 229 -4.70 -2.67 -14.78
N GLY A 230 -5.10 -3.00 -13.54
CA GLY A 230 -4.79 -4.27 -12.88
C GLY A 230 -3.29 -4.46 -12.64
N LEU A 231 -2.54 -3.37 -12.41
CA LEU A 231 -1.10 -3.40 -12.23
C LEU A 231 -0.72 -3.94 -10.86
N SER A 232 0.35 -4.73 -10.79
CA SER A 232 1.07 -4.98 -9.53
C SER A 232 1.97 -3.78 -9.25
N VAL A 233 1.86 -3.20 -8.07
CA VAL A 233 2.65 -2.03 -7.67
C VAL A 233 3.44 -2.35 -6.41
N VAL A 234 4.74 -2.04 -6.41
CA VAL A 234 5.57 -1.98 -5.20
C VAL A 234 5.95 -0.53 -4.99
N TYR A 235 5.46 0.03 -3.91
CA TYR A 235 5.53 1.46 -3.59
C TYR A 235 6.34 1.68 -2.32
N VAL A 236 7.31 2.54 -2.36
CA VAL A 236 8.10 2.96 -1.20
C VAL A 236 7.60 4.32 -0.71
N THR A 237 7.36 4.43 0.57
CA THR A 237 7.08 5.71 1.24
C THR A 237 7.54 5.70 2.69
N HIS A 238 7.69 6.87 3.27
CA HIS A 238 7.77 7.10 4.71
C HIS A 238 6.48 7.73 5.27
N ASP A 239 5.54 8.10 4.41
CA ASP A 239 4.25 8.69 4.78
C ASP A 239 3.23 7.58 5.07
N GLN A 240 2.80 7.51 6.33
CA GLN A 240 1.81 6.53 6.79
C GLN A 240 0.45 6.74 6.14
N THR A 241 0.07 8.00 5.85
CA THR A 241 -1.22 8.30 5.22
C THR A 241 -1.27 7.72 3.80
N GLU A 242 -0.15 7.77 3.08
CA GLU A 242 -0.04 7.11 1.77
C GLU A 242 -0.22 5.60 1.90
N ALA A 243 0.53 4.97 2.83
CA ALA A 243 0.45 3.53 3.05
C ALA A 243 -0.97 3.09 3.44
N MET A 244 -1.59 3.77 4.41
CA MET A 244 -2.91 3.39 4.92
C MET A 244 -4.04 3.62 3.91
N SER A 245 -3.91 4.63 3.03
CA SER A 245 -4.97 4.97 2.07
C SER A 245 -4.88 4.24 0.73
N MET A 246 -3.69 3.81 0.32
CA MET A 246 -3.48 3.22 -1.01
C MET A 246 -3.19 1.73 -0.99
N ALA A 247 -2.61 1.17 0.09
CA ALA A 247 -2.15 -0.20 0.08
C ALA A 247 -3.28 -1.24 0.11
N ASP A 248 -3.08 -2.35 -0.60
CA ASP A 248 -3.75 -3.61 -0.33
C ASP A 248 -2.96 -4.38 0.75
N ARG A 249 -1.61 -4.27 0.72
CA ARG A 249 -0.70 -4.83 1.71
C ARG A 249 0.37 -3.81 2.12
N VAL A 250 0.58 -3.68 3.41
CA VAL A 250 1.66 -2.90 4.01
C VAL A 250 2.75 -3.85 4.48
N ILE A 251 3.96 -3.62 4.03
CA ILE A 251 5.17 -4.33 4.47
C ILE A 251 5.94 -3.36 5.35
N LEU A 252 5.82 -3.51 6.66
CA LEU A 252 6.54 -2.68 7.63
C LEU A 252 7.95 -3.21 7.82
N LEU A 253 8.94 -2.36 7.58
CA LEU A 253 10.35 -2.69 7.78
C LEU A 253 10.93 -1.93 8.99
N LYS A 254 11.82 -2.62 9.71
CA LYS A 254 12.60 -2.08 10.82
C LYS A 254 14.01 -2.65 10.79
N GLY A 255 15.03 -1.79 10.70
CA GLY A 255 16.44 -2.21 10.79
C GLY A 255 16.82 -3.32 9.81
N GLY A 256 16.36 -3.27 8.55
CA GLY A 256 16.65 -4.28 7.54
C GLY A 256 15.86 -5.59 7.67
N ARG A 257 14.82 -5.64 8.48
CA ARG A 257 13.94 -6.81 8.66
C ARG A 257 12.50 -6.45 8.38
N VAL A 258 11.72 -7.41 7.89
CA VAL A 258 10.27 -7.30 7.80
C VAL A 258 9.69 -7.52 9.20
N GLU A 259 9.09 -6.48 9.75
CA GLU A 259 8.46 -6.48 11.07
C GLU A 259 7.06 -7.10 11.02
N GLN A 260 6.26 -6.66 10.05
CA GLN A 260 4.91 -7.15 9.84
C GLN A 260 4.48 -6.97 8.38
N VAL A 261 3.75 -7.94 7.84
CA VAL A 261 3.03 -7.83 6.55
C VAL A 261 1.55 -8.01 6.86
N ALA A 262 0.74 -7.01 6.49
CA ALA A 262 -0.69 -7.01 6.80
C ALA A 262 -1.46 -6.05 5.88
N THR A 263 -2.79 -6.11 5.88
CA THR A 263 -3.63 -5.04 5.32
C THR A 263 -3.50 -3.77 6.19
N PRO A 264 -3.83 -2.58 5.65
CA PRO A 264 -3.87 -1.35 6.45
C PRO A 264 -4.70 -1.48 7.73
N THR A 265 -5.87 -2.10 7.63
CA THR A 265 -6.76 -2.30 8.80
C THR A 265 -6.14 -3.23 9.83
N GLU A 266 -5.59 -4.36 9.40
CA GLU A 266 -4.96 -5.33 10.30
C GLU A 266 -3.74 -4.75 11.02
N ILE A 267 -2.84 -4.05 10.31
CA ILE A 267 -1.63 -3.50 10.94
C ILE A 267 -1.95 -2.41 11.95
N TYR A 268 -3.06 -1.68 11.75
CA TYR A 268 -3.55 -0.67 12.68
C TYR A 268 -4.24 -1.28 13.90
N GLN A 269 -5.15 -2.23 13.69
CA GLN A 269 -5.95 -2.84 14.76
C GLN A 269 -5.22 -3.96 15.50
N GLN A 270 -4.28 -4.65 14.84
CA GLN A 270 -3.58 -5.81 15.37
C GLN A 270 -2.06 -5.69 15.12
N PRO A 271 -1.41 -4.65 15.66
CA PRO A 271 0.04 -4.54 15.56
C PRO A 271 0.70 -5.69 16.33
N ARG A 272 1.63 -6.40 15.69
CA ARG A 272 2.30 -7.56 16.28
C ARG A 272 3.34 -7.19 17.33
N THR A 273 3.86 -5.98 17.27
CA THR A 273 4.92 -5.50 18.17
C THR A 273 4.66 -4.09 18.64
N LEU A 274 5.30 -3.69 19.73
CA LEU A 274 5.33 -2.31 20.21
C LEU A 274 5.80 -1.33 19.15
N PHE A 275 6.78 -1.75 18.35
CA PHE A 275 7.25 -0.91 17.25
C PHE A 275 6.13 -0.64 16.23
N ALA A 276 5.44 -1.69 15.78
CA ALA A 276 4.32 -1.54 14.85
C ALA A 276 3.21 -0.67 15.46
N ALA A 277 2.86 -0.90 16.73
CA ALA A 277 1.84 -0.14 17.47
C ALA A 277 2.16 1.36 17.55
N GLN A 278 3.41 1.71 17.85
CA GLN A 278 3.86 3.10 17.99
C GLN A 278 4.21 3.77 16.66
N PHE A 279 4.57 2.98 15.64
CA PHE A 279 4.92 3.52 14.34
C PHE A 279 3.68 3.79 13.48
N ILE A 280 2.64 2.96 13.57
CA ILE A 280 1.43 3.08 12.74
C ILE A 280 0.37 3.94 13.43
N GLY A 281 -0.07 4.98 12.73
CA GLY A 281 -1.13 5.90 13.18
C GLY A 281 -0.68 7.36 13.18
N SER A 282 -1.62 8.29 12.96
CA SER A 282 -1.36 9.74 12.95
C SER A 282 -0.88 10.24 14.32
N ALA A 283 -1.41 9.65 15.40
CA ALA A 283 -0.90 9.77 16.75
C ALA A 283 -0.34 8.42 17.19
N ARG A 284 0.78 8.44 17.89
CA ARG A 284 1.41 7.23 18.44
C ARG A 284 0.50 6.59 19.45
N MET A 285 0.44 5.25 19.46
CA MET A 285 -0.22 4.50 20.53
C MET A 285 0.44 4.85 21.87
N ASN A 286 -0.36 5.18 22.87
CA ASN A 286 0.11 5.25 24.25
C ASN A 286 0.57 3.86 24.66
N VAL A 287 1.73 3.77 25.32
CA VAL A 287 2.25 2.53 25.88
C VAL A 287 2.58 2.81 27.33
N LEU A 288 1.89 2.13 28.24
CA LEU A 288 2.03 2.28 29.66
C LEU A 288 2.60 1.00 30.27
N GLU A 289 3.58 1.14 31.14
CA GLU A 289 4.17 0.03 31.90
C GLU A 289 3.19 -0.44 32.98
N LEU A 290 3.20 -1.73 33.26
CA LEU A 290 2.36 -2.39 34.22
C LEU A 290 3.17 -2.97 35.40
N GLU A 291 2.63 -2.85 36.63
CA GLU A 291 3.04 -3.62 37.78
C GLU A 291 1.94 -4.66 38.10
N GLY A 292 2.13 -5.89 37.62
CA GLY A 292 1.07 -6.88 37.56
C GLY A 292 -0.07 -6.42 36.64
N SER A 293 -1.26 -6.23 37.18
CA SER A 293 -2.43 -5.73 36.45
C SER A 293 -2.68 -4.23 36.63
N ARG A 294 -1.78 -3.48 37.28
CA ARG A 294 -1.94 -2.05 37.57
C ARG A 294 -1.04 -1.20 36.69
N ILE A 295 -1.55 -0.09 36.16
CA ILE A 295 -0.72 0.91 35.51
C ILE A 295 0.24 1.51 36.54
N THR A 296 1.54 1.40 36.29
CA THR A 296 2.60 1.82 37.18
C THR A 296 2.43 3.28 37.64
N GLY A 297 2.42 3.49 38.97
CA GLY A 297 2.26 4.82 39.57
C GLY A 297 0.82 5.36 39.58
N THR A 298 -0.19 4.52 39.34
CA THR A 298 -1.61 4.89 39.43
C THR A 298 -2.40 3.85 40.24
N ASP A 299 -3.66 4.17 40.56
CA ASP A 299 -4.62 3.20 41.17
C ASP A 299 -5.46 2.47 40.09
N ILE A 300 -5.12 2.61 38.80
CA ILE A 300 -5.85 2.01 37.69
C ILE A 300 -5.45 0.55 37.57
N VAL A 301 -6.39 -0.35 37.85
CA VAL A 301 -6.23 -1.80 37.71
C VAL A 301 -6.95 -2.26 36.46
N LEU A 302 -6.26 -3.03 35.62
CA LEU A 302 -6.76 -3.56 34.35
C LEU A 302 -6.90 -5.08 34.44
N GLN A 303 -7.66 -5.67 33.49
CA GLN A 303 -7.73 -7.13 33.36
C GLN A 303 -6.61 -7.59 32.40
N ALA A 304 -5.36 -7.49 32.86
CA ALA A 304 -4.20 -7.84 32.03
C ALA A 304 -4.07 -9.37 31.91
N PRO A 305 -3.81 -9.91 30.70
CA PRO A 305 -3.48 -11.31 30.52
C PRO A 305 -2.13 -11.65 31.16
N GLU A 306 -1.91 -12.93 31.43
CA GLU A 306 -0.65 -13.41 32.01
C GLU A 306 0.53 -13.09 31.07
N GLY A 307 1.63 -12.58 31.62
CA GLY A 307 2.82 -12.20 30.88
C GLY A 307 2.80 -10.79 30.29
N ALA A 308 1.69 -10.07 30.39
CA ALA A 308 1.63 -8.66 29.96
C ALA A 308 2.42 -7.78 30.92
N VAL A 309 3.36 -7.02 30.40
CA VAL A 309 4.15 -6.02 31.16
C VAL A 309 3.89 -4.60 30.68
N ARG A 310 3.20 -4.44 29.53
CA ARG A 310 2.79 -3.15 28.96
C ARG A 310 1.39 -3.23 28.38
N VAL A 311 0.67 -2.12 28.50
CA VAL A 311 -0.61 -1.93 27.81
C VAL A 311 -0.50 -0.79 26.82
N GLY A 312 -1.00 -1.03 25.61
CA GLY A 312 -1.16 -0.05 24.54
C GLY A 312 -2.60 0.41 24.44
N ILE A 313 -2.81 1.70 24.24
CA ILE A 313 -4.12 2.27 23.91
C ILE A 313 -3.96 3.43 22.93
N ARG A 314 -4.79 3.47 21.91
CA ARG A 314 -4.72 4.58 20.95
C ARG A 314 -5.32 5.85 21.54
N PRO A 315 -4.76 7.03 21.22
CA PRO A 315 -5.28 8.31 21.71
C PRO A 315 -6.76 8.54 21.43
N GLU A 316 -7.26 8.07 20.29
CA GLU A 316 -8.67 8.15 19.87
C GLU A 316 -9.60 7.16 20.58
N ASP A 317 -9.06 6.12 21.19
CA ASP A 317 -9.84 5.12 21.97
C ASP A 317 -10.01 5.53 23.43
N VAL A 318 -9.28 6.55 23.86
CA VAL A 318 -9.46 7.16 25.20
C VAL A 318 -10.57 8.22 25.12
N ARG A 319 -11.62 8.05 25.88
CA ARG A 319 -12.81 8.91 25.89
C ARG A 319 -12.83 9.84 27.09
N LEU A 320 -13.35 11.05 26.90
CA LEU A 320 -13.68 11.97 28.00
C LEU A 320 -14.94 11.50 28.74
N GLY A 321 -15.04 11.78 30.03
CA GLY A 321 -16.21 11.47 30.84
C GLY A 321 -16.22 10.07 31.49
N GLY A 322 -15.07 9.39 31.54
CA GLY A 322 -14.93 8.06 32.16
C GLY A 322 -14.72 8.10 33.68
N THR A 323 -14.29 6.94 34.23
CA THR A 323 -14.12 6.73 35.68
C THR A 323 -12.75 7.14 36.26
N TYR A 324 -11.73 7.19 35.40
CA TYR A 324 -10.36 7.50 35.80
C TYR A 324 -10.11 9.00 35.77
N ARG A 325 -9.74 9.60 36.89
CA ARG A 325 -9.39 11.01 36.98
C ARG A 325 -7.88 11.17 36.95
N LEU A 326 -7.37 11.86 35.91
CA LEU A 326 -5.95 12.08 35.74
C LEU A 326 -5.65 13.57 35.55
N PRO A 327 -4.54 14.08 36.14
CA PRO A 327 -4.14 15.48 36.00
C PRO A 327 -3.80 15.83 34.54
N LEU A 328 -4.35 16.93 34.05
CA LEU A 328 -3.99 17.49 32.77
C LEU A 328 -2.61 18.17 32.87
N LEU A 329 -1.69 17.80 31.98
CA LEU A 329 -0.36 18.41 31.89
C LEU A 329 -0.34 19.58 30.89
N ARG A 330 -0.89 19.35 29.69
CA ARG A 330 -0.96 20.35 28.60
C ARG A 330 -1.99 19.96 27.57
N THR A 331 -2.30 20.92 26.67
CA THR A 331 -3.19 20.72 25.54
C THR A 331 -2.53 21.25 24.27
N ASP A 332 -2.66 20.49 23.17
CA ASP A 332 -2.22 20.90 21.84
C ASP A 332 -3.43 20.95 20.90
N PHE A 333 -3.79 22.16 20.46
CA PHE A 333 -4.95 22.40 19.59
C PHE A 333 -4.53 22.46 18.12
N THR A 334 -5.12 21.58 17.30
CA THR A 334 -4.83 21.50 15.86
C THR A 334 -6.03 21.83 14.97
N GLY A 335 -7.01 22.55 15.52
CA GLY A 335 -8.25 22.92 14.82
C GLY A 335 -9.36 21.90 15.05
N ALA A 336 -9.48 20.89 14.22
CA ALA A 336 -10.48 19.84 14.38
C ALA A 336 -10.22 18.95 15.60
N ASP A 337 -8.96 18.72 15.94
CA ASP A 337 -8.52 17.85 17.02
C ASP A 337 -7.90 18.65 18.19
N LEU A 338 -8.10 18.12 19.38
CA LEU A 338 -7.47 18.55 20.62
C LEU A 338 -6.72 17.35 21.22
N MET A 339 -5.40 17.49 21.35
CA MET A 339 -4.58 16.49 22.02
C MET A 339 -4.44 16.90 23.49
N LEU A 340 -4.90 16.04 24.40
CA LEU A 340 -4.77 16.24 25.85
C LEU A 340 -3.66 15.33 26.34
N HIS A 341 -2.69 15.94 27.02
CA HIS A 341 -1.58 15.22 27.64
C HIS A 341 -1.87 15.15 29.13
N VAL A 342 -2.09 13.95 29.65
CA VAL A 342 -2.44 13.72 31.04
C VAL A 342 -1.39 12.86 31.76
N SER A 343 -1.25 13.04 33.06
CA SER A 343 -0.32 12.26 33.88
C SER A 343 -0.97 10.94 34.32
N ALA A 344 -0.40 9.82 33.87
CA ALA A 344 -0.74 8.49 34.38
C ALA A 344 0.42 8.00 35.30
N GLY A 345 0.45 8.50 36.56
CA GLY A 345 1.59 8.33 37.44
C GLY A 345 2.83 9.08 36.94
N SER A 346 3.93 8.37 36.74
CA SER A 346 5.15 8.94 36.10
C SER A 346 5.12 8.92 34.57
N GLN A 347 4.06 8.41 33.95
CA GLN A 347 3.93 8.23 32.52
C GLN A 347 2.94 9.24 31.94
N GLU A 348 3.09 9.56 30.65
CA GLU A 348 2.20 10.45 29.93
C GLU A 348 1.21 9.61 29.09
N LEU A 349 -0.08 9.96 29.21
CA LEU A 349 -1.14 9.42 28.36
C LEU A 349 -1.70 10.54 27.49
N VAL A 350 -1.71 10.34 26.19
CA VAL A 350 -2.24 11.29 25.20
C VAL A 350 -3.65 10.89 24.81
N VAL A 351 -4.58 11.84 24.86
CA VAL A 351 -5.98 11.64 24.49
C VAL A 351 -6.30 12.51 23.28
N ARG A 352 -6.93 11.95 22.26
CA ARG A 352 -7.43 12.71 21.13
C ARG A 352 -8.91 13.00 21.29
N ALA A 353 -9.26 14.27 21.46
CA ALA A 353 -10.64 14.74 21.58
C ALA A 353 -11.00 15.68 20.45
N GLU A 354 -12.29 15.96 20.28
CA GLU A 354 -12.74 16.97 19.31
C GLU A 354 -12.32 18.39 19.77
N GLY A 355 -11.86 19.21 18.84
CA GLY A 355 -11.38 20.58 19.12
C GLY A 355 -12.41 21.50 19.81
N LYS A 356 -13.72 21.19 19.71
CA LYS A 356 -14.78 21.93 20.43
C LYS A 356 -14.64 21.90 21.94
N HIS A 357 -13.99 20.86 22.51
CA HIS A 357 -13.77 20.71 23.97
C HIS A 357 -12.61 21.56 24.52
N ALA A 358 -11.88 22.30 23.70
CA ALA A 358 -10.69 23.05 24.12
C ALA A 358 -10.94 24.06 25.26
N ARG A 359 -12.18 24.56 25.41
CA ARG A 359 -12.55 25.53 26.47
C ARG A 359 -13.02 24.87 27.78
N GLU A 360 -13.33 23.58 27.75
CA GLU A 360 -13.97 22.88 28.85
C GLU A 360 -12.96 22.06 29.69
N VAL A 361 -11.73 21.93 29.21
CA VAL A 361 -10.73 21.00 29.74
C VAL A 361 -9.74 21.77 30.61
N GLN A 362 -9.81 21.56 31.93
CA GLN A 362 -8.89 22.15 32.92
C GLN A 362 -8.72 21.21 34.13
N GLY A 363 -7.56 21.25 34.77
CA GLY A 363 -7.29 20.55 36.03
C GLY A 363 -7.21 19.03 35.86
N GLU A 364 -8.10 18.28 36.49
CA GLU A 364 -8.21 16.83 36.37
C GLU A 364 -9.26 16.47 35.32
N ILE A 365 -8.92 15.50 34.49
CA ILE A 365 -9.78 15.03 33.43
C ILE A 365 -10.30 13.62 33.75
N ALA A 366 -11.62 13.45 33.64
CA ALA A 366 -12.25 12.15 33.73
C ALA A 366 -12.10 11.40 32.41
N LEU A 367 -11.46 10.24 32.41
CA LEU A 367 -11.15 9.45 31.23
C LEU A 367 -11.68 8.01 31.36
N GLY A 368 -11.90 7.37 30.22
CA GLY A 368 -12.26 5.96 30.16
C GLY A 368 -11.95 5.37 28.79
N TRP A 369 -11.98 4.07 28.71
CA TRP A 369 -11.79 3.29 27.49
C TRP A 369 -12.54 1.96 27.55
N GLU A 370 -12.77 1.37 26.39
CA GLU A 370 -13.32 0.02 26.32
C GLU A 370 -12.20 -1.01 26.52
N PRO A 371 -12.42 -2.09 27.29
CA PRO A 371 -11.42 -3.14 27.47
C PRO A 371 -10.93 -3.76 26.15
N SER A 372 -11.79 -3.83 25.13
CA SER A 372 -11.47 -4.36 23.81
C SER A 372 -10.53 -3.49 22.98
N SER A 373 -10.31 -2.22 23.36
CA SER A 373 -9.37 -1.32 22.69
C SER A 373 -7.95 -1.37 23.30
N LEU A 374 -7.75 -2.20 24.33
CA LEU A 374 -6.43 -2.38 24.94
C LEU A 374 -5.62 -3.41 24.16
N HIS A 375 -4.33 -3.10 23.99
CA HIS A 375 -3.33 -3.97 23.37
C HIS A 375 -2.29 -4.37 24.42
N TRP A 376 -2.03 -5.65 24.56
CA TRP A 376 -1.12 -6.16 25.56
C TRP A 376 0.22 -6.56 24.96
N PHE A 377 1.32 -6.28 25.65
CA PHE A 377 2.65 -6.60 25.16
C PHE A 377 3.49 -7.24 26.27
N ASP A 378 4.29 -8.22 25.86
CA ASP A 378 5.25 -8.90 26.70
C ASP A 378 6.53 -8.06 26.93
N GLN A 379 7.49 -8.64 27.68
CA GLN A 379 8.79 -8.02 27.94
C GLN A 379 9.62 -7.79 26.67
N ASN A 380 9.41 -8.58 25.61
CA ASN A 380 10.10 -8.45 24.31
C ASN A 380 9.41 -7.43 23.38
N GLY A 381 8.28 -6.89 23.81
CA GLY A 381 7.45 -5.99 23.02
C GLY A 381 6.63 -6.71 21.96
N CYS A 382 6.42 -8.01 22.09
CA CYS A 382 5.49 -8.77 21.26
C CYS A 382 4.08 -8.69 21.83
N ARG A 383 3.08 -8.59 20.94
CA ARG A 383 1.68 -8.57 21.33
C ARG A 383 1.26 -9.91 21.93
N ILE A 384 0.48 -9.84 23.02
CA ILE A 384 -0.24 -10.95 23.64
C ILE A 384 -1.74 -10.74 23.33
N ASP A 385 -2.44 -11.82 22.95
CA ASP A 385 -3.89 -11.81 22.68
C ASP A 385 -4.69 -12.18 23.94
#